data_afaf435c80200dbf465f9182bb346c09
#
_entry.id   afaf435c80200dbf465f9182bb346c09
#
_cell.length_a   1.000
_cell.length_b   1.000
_cell.length_c   1.000
_cell.angle_alpha   90.00
_cell.angle_beta   90.00
_cell.angle_gamma   90.00
#
_symmetry.space_group_name_H-M   'P 1'
#
loop_
_entity.id
_entity.type
_entity.pdbx_description
1 polymer ?
#
loop_
_entity_poly.entity_id
_entity_poly.type
_entity_poly.pdbx_seq_one_letter_code
_entity_poly.pdbx_strand_id
1 'polypeptide(L)'
;DSYVAMNVTDVIRINGASPTTTVSFTLDYDTTLSGLGMTPFPRYNEVSHFMQAWSDRSVVLTYEAENPSYDPSATCTDWGSDGIYCPPETEKMLTVREAAGKGFFREWALGGPNGVYSNGDAENGHYSGQVTLTAVVPTNVNIQVDLRFYNGLTCFHMADCHLVNDSSHSDYVGLQLEDGFTFDSAHGYQYLGKVAAVPEPSSLTL
;
A
#
# COMPACT_ATOMS: atom_id res chain seq x y z
N ASP A 1 -18.97 -8.39 6.97
CA ASP A 1 -17.72 -7.80 6.47
C ASP A 1 -17.17 -6.82 7.49
N SER A 2 -15.91 -6.91 7.79
CA SER A 2 -15.19 -5.97 8.63
C SER A 2 -13.89 -5.59 7.96
N TYR A 3 -13.57 -4.32 7.93
CA TYR A 3 -12.29 -3.85 7.44
C TYR A 3 -11.76 -2.71 8.31
N VAL A 4 -10.45 -2.62 8.37
CA VAL A 4 -9.75 -1.48 8.96
C VAL A 4 -8.84 -0.92 7.88
N ALA A 5 -9.02 0.36 7.60
CA ALA A 5 -8.16 1.09 6.69
C ALA A 5 -7.48 2.23 7.47
N MET A 6 -6.18 2.28 7.42
CA MET A 6 -5.39 3.39 7.91
C MET A 6 -4.67 4.02 6.72
N ASN A 7 -4.91 5.31 6.52
CA ASN A 7 -4.18 6.10 5.57
C ASN A 7 -3.41 7.16 6.34
N VAL A 8 -2.13 7.23 6.11
CA VAL A 8 -1.26 8.28 6.64
C VAL A 8 -0.79 9.11 5.47
N THR A 9 -1.12 10.38 5.48
CA THR A 9 -0.68 11.34 4.46
C THR A 9 0.30 12.30 5.09
N ASP A 10 1.43 12.52 4.43
CA ASP A 10 2.40 13.54 4.76
C ASP A 10 2.74 14.36 3.51
N VAL A 11 3.28 15.54 3.73
CA VAL A 11 3.89 16.35 2.69
C VAL A 11 5.34 16.54 3.07
N ILE A 12 6.24 16.02 2.26
CA ILE A 12 7.67 16.20 2.45
C ILE A 12 8.23 17.19 1.43
N ARG A 13 9.30 17.85 1.80
CA ARG A 13 10.12 18.65 0.91
C ARG A 13 11.55 18.17 0.99
N ILE A 14 12.08 17.72 -0.14
CA ILE A 14 13.47 17.28 -0.21
C ILE A 14 14.33 18.45 -0.63
N ASN A 15 15.34 18.76 0.17
CA ASN A 15 16.22 19.89 -0.02
C ASN A 15 17.58 19.42 -0.52
N GLY A 16 18.10 20.07 -1.55
CA GLY A 16 19.40 19.75 -2.14
C GLY A 16 19.77 20.69 -3.26
N ALA A 17 21.01 20.62 -3.71
CA ALA A 17 21.54 21.49 -4.78
C ALA A 17 21.21 20.98 -6.20
N SER A 18 21.01 19.67 -6.37
CA SER A 18 20.58 19.09 -7.63
C SER A 18 19.07 19.30 -7.83
N PRO A 19 18.59 19.50 -9.07
CA PRO A 19 17.16 19.66 -9.35
C PRO A 19 16.34 18.40 -9.10
N THR A 20 16.97 17.23 -9.06
CA THR A 20 16.34 15.93 -8.78
C THR A 20 17.23 15.09 -7.88
N THR A 21 16.63 14.10 -7.22
CA THR A 21 17.34 13.08 -6.45
C THR A 21 16.55 11.77 -6.47
N THR A 22 17.24 10.66 -6.22
CA THR A 22 16.62 9.37 -6.01
C THR A 22 16.15 9.25 -4.56
N VAL A 23 14.90 8.87 -4.38
CA VAL A 23 14.35 8.55 -3.07
C VAL A 23 13.97 7.08 -3.02
N SER A 24 14.12 6.46 -1.86
CA SER A 24 13.65 5.11 -1.63
C SER A 24 12.83 5.06 -0.34
N PHE A 25 11.53 4.84 -0.48
CA PHE A 25 10.63 4.54 0.63
C PHE A 25 10.56 3.05 0.84
N THR A 26 10.72 2.62 2.08
CA THR A 26 10.59 1.23 2.49
C THR A 26 9.51 1.13 3.55
N LEU A 27 8.55 0.24 3.32
CA LEU A 27 7.48 -0.08 4.26
C LEU A 27 7.64 -1.54 4.65
N ASP A 28 8.03 -1.79 5.90
CA ASP A 28 8.10 -3.14 6.46
C ASP A 28 6.69 -3.62 6.80
N TYR A 29 6.44 -4.91 6.59
CA TYR A 29 5.18 -5.53 6.98
C TYR A 29 5.42 -6.87 7.66
N ASP A 30 4.58 -7.15 8.63
CA ASP A 30 4.46 -8.44 9.30
C ASP A 30 2.99 -8.68 9.59
N THR A 31 2.39 -9.69 8.95
CA THR A 31 0.96 -9.98 9.10
C THR A 31 0.68 -11.46 9.07
N THR A 32 -0.23 -11.90 9.93
CA THR A 32 -0.73 -13.26 9.95
C THR A 32 -2.20 -13.28 9.59
N LEU A 33 -2.55 -14.05 8.57
CA LEU A 33 -3.93 -14.31 8.18
C LEU A 33 -4.28 -15.74 8.63
N SER A 34 -5.29 -15.87 9.47
CA SER A 34 -5.74 -17.18 9.95
C SER A 34 -7.26 -17.30 9.99
N GLY A 35 -7.75 -18.50 9.72
CA GLY A 35 -9.17 -18.86 9.81
C GLY A 35 -9.32 -20.09 10.68
N LEU A 36 -10.18 -20.00 11.70
CA LEU A 36 -10.47 -21.07 12.63
C LEU A 36 -11.99 -21.25 12.73
N GLY A 37 -12.45 -22.49 12.53
CA GLY A 37 -13.82 -22.87 12.77
C GLY A 37 -14.82 -22.26 11.77
N MET A 38 -15.36 -23.08 10.91
CA MET A 38 -16.39 -22.71 9.95
C MET A 38 -17.63 -23.53 10.21
N THR A 39 -18.73 -22.87 10.53
CA THR A 39 -20.04 -23.53 10.63
C THR A 39 -20.99 -22.85 9.63
N PRO A 40 -21.37 -23.53 8.53
CA PRO A 40 -22.29 -22.96 7.56
C PRO A 40 -23.70 -22.80 8.15
N PHE A 41 -24.44 -21.81 7.65
CA PHE A 41 -25.88 -21.74 7.95
C PHE A 41 -26.62 -22.93 7.35
N PRO A 42 -27.43 -23.64 8.10
CA PRO A 42 -28.14 -24.84 7.61
C PRO A 42 -29.08 -24.57 6.42
N ARG A 43 -29.49 -23.33 6.21
CA ARG A 43 -30.46 -22.93 5.19
C ARG A 43 -29.87 -22.69 3.81
N TYR A 44 -28.53 -22.69 3.71
CA TYR A 44 -27.82 -22.30 2.47
C TYR A 44 -26.96 -23.45 1.91
N ASN A 45 -27.51 -24.68 1.95
CA ASN A 45 -26.78 -25.87 1.49
C ASN A 45 -26.38 -25.84 0.00
N GLU A 46 -26.94 -24.92 -0.79
CA GLU A 46 -26.70 -24.81 -2.24
C GLU A 46 -25.83 -23.61 -2.62
N VAL A 47 -25.45 -22.76 -1.67
CA VAL A 47 -24.64 -21.57 -1.93
C VAL A 47 -23.23 -21.71 -1.39
N SER A 48 -22.31 -21.00 -1.99
CA SER A 48 -20.92 -20.96 -1.54
C SER A 48 -20.82 -20.35 -0.14
N HIS A 49 -20.07 -21.01 0.71
CA HIS A 49 -19.72 -20.54 2.04
C HIS A 49 -18.24 -20.29 2.06
N PHE A 50 -17.82 -19.09 2.41
CA PHE A 50 -16.40 -18.77 2.45
C PHE A 50 -16.05 -17.76 3.54
N MET A 51 -14.82 -17.82 3.96
CA MET A 51 -14.14 -16.82 4.76
C MET A 51 -12.99 -16.26 3.95
N GLN A 52 -12.75 -14.98 4.06
CA GLN A 52 -11.65 -14.32 3.41
C GLN A 52 -10.94 -13.38 4.38
N ALA A 53 -9.63 -13.37 4.32
CA ALA A 53 -8.80 -12.39 4.98
C ALA A 53 -7.82 -11.79 3.97
N TRP A 54 -7.63 -10.47 4.03
CA TRP A 54 -6.66 -9.80 3.17
C TRP A 54 -5.96 -8.67 3.89
N SER A 55 -4.77 -8.36 3.41
CA SER A 55 -3.95 -7.30 3.92
C SER A 55 -3.20 -6.65 2.77
N ASP A 56 -3.30 -5.33 2.65
CA ASP A 56 -2.61 -4.56 1.62
C ASP A 56 -1.74 -3.48 2.27
N ARG A 57 -0.57 -3.30 1.70
CA ARG A 57 0.40 -2.27 2.07
C ARG A 57 0.85 -1.53 0.84
N SER A 58 0.79 -0.22 0.85
CA SER A 58 1.32 0.56 -0.26
C SER A 58 1.85 1.92 0.16
N VAL A 59 2.81 2.40 -0.60
CA VAL A 59 3.33 3.76 -0.57
C VAL A 59 3.10 4.40 -1.93
N VAL A 60 2.61 5.64 -1.91
CA VAL A 60 2.34 6.42 -3.11
C VAL A 60 2.97 7.79 -2.94
N LEU A 61 3.73 8.24 -3.93
CA LEU A 61 4.25 9.60 -4.04
C LEU A 61 3.46 10.35 -5.10
N THR A 62 3.08 11.58 -4.80
CA THR A 62 2.41 12.47 -5.75
C THR A 62 3.08 13.83 -5.70
N TYR A 63 3.51 14.33 -6.87
CA TYR A 63 4.19 15.62 -7.00
C TYR A 63 3.94 16.24 -8.36
N GLU A 64 4.19 17.54 -8.47
CA GLU A 64 4.15 18.26 -9.73
C GLU A 64 5.54 18.29 -10.37
N ALA A 65 5.61 17.96 -11.64
CA ALA A 65 6.82 18.03 -12.45
C ALA A 65 6.58 18.80 -13.74
N GLU A 66 7.63 19.39 -14.30
CA GLU A 66 7.54 20.04 -15.61
C GLU A 66 7.18 19.01 -16.69
N ASN A 67 6.24 19.39 -17.54
CA ASN A 67 5.83 18.57 -18.67
C ASN A 67 6.89 18.65 -19.78
N PRO A 68 7.61 17.58 -20.09
CA PRO A 68 8.64 17.60 -21.13
C PRO A 68 8.07 17.80 -22.55
N SER A 69 6.77 17.60 -22.71
CA SER A 69 6.05 17.80 -23.98
C SER A 69 5.32 19.13 -24.05
N TYR A 70 5.50 20.01 -23.05
CA TYR A 70 4.81 21.29 -23.04
C TYR A 70 5.13 22.12 -24.29
N ASP A 71 4.06 22.51 -25.00
CA ASP A 71 4.12 23.42 -26.15
C ASP A 71 3.31 24.70 -25.84
N PRO A 72 3.96 25.86 -25.65
CA PRO A 72 3.23 27.10 -25.36
C PRO A 72 2.35 27.56 -26.53
N SER A 73 2.47 26.97 -27.71
CA SER A 73 1.61 27.23 -28.86
C SER A 73 0.41 26.29 -28.95
N ALA A 74 0.40 25.20 -28.19
CA ALA A 74 -0.73 24.27 -28.12
C ALA A 74 -1.96 24.97 -27.54
N THR A 75 -3.12 24.72 -28.13
CA THR A 75 -4.39 25.32 -27.70
C THR A 75 -5.44 24.27 -27.47
N CYS A 76 -6.32 24.55 -26.53
CA CYS A 76 -7.51 23.74 -26.31
C CYS A 76 -8.49 23.91 -27.49
N THR A 77 -9.17 22.84 -27.86
CA THR A 77 -10.22 22.84 -28.88
C THR A 77 -11.60 22.77 -28.20
N ASP A 78 -12.46 23.70 -28.54
CA ASP A 78 -13.85 23.65 -28.09
C ASP A 78 -14.67 22.80 -29.07
N TRP A 79 -15.25 21.72 -28.56
CA TRP A 79 -16.10 20.80 -29.31
C TRP A 79 -17.60 21.08 -29.08
N GLY A 80 -17.94 22.24 -28.60
CA GLY A 80 -19.35 22.67 -28.37
C GLY A 80 -19.98 21.90 -27.20
N SER A 81 -21.04 21.11 -27.49
CA SER A 81 -21.76 20.34 -26.46
C SER A 81 -20.91 19.29 -25.78
N ASP A 82 -19.83 18.83 -26.42
CA ASP A 82 -18.96 17.76 -25.92
C ASP A 82 -17.83 18.29 -25.03
N GLY A 83 -17.75 19.61 -24.85
CA GLY A 83 -16.83 20.30 -23.96
C GLY A 83 -15.53 20.75 -24.63
N ILE A 84 -14.63 21.26 -23.80
CA ILE A 84 -13.31 21.73 -24.23
C ILE A 84 -12.31 20.60 -24.05
N TYR A 85 -11.62 20.22 -25.11
CA TYR A 85 -10.50 19.30 -25.08
C TYR A 85 -9.20 20.08 -25.07
N CYS A 86 -8.40 19.87 -24.03
CA CYS A 86 -7.04 20.38 -23.94
C CYS A 86 -6.07 19.20 -24.06
N PRO A 87 -5.23 19.17 -25.10
CA PRO A 87 -4.22 18.12 -25.19
C PRO A 87 -3.16 18.29 -24.08
N PRO A 88 -2.51 17.19 -23.63
CA PRO A 88 -1.55 17.22 -22.52
C PRO A 88 -0.42 18.26 -22.71
N GLU A 89 -0.06 18.58 -23.94
CA GLU A 89 0.99 19.55 -24.29
C GLU A 89 0.64 20.99 -23.89
N THR A 90 -0.64 21.27 -23.60
CA THR A 90 -1.06 22.60 -23.11
C THR A 90 -0.74 22.81 -21.62
N GLU A 91 -0.49 21.75 -20.87
CA GLU A 91 -0.20 21.81 -19.44
C GLU A 91 1.30 21.92 -19.21
N LYS A 92 1.73 23.01 -18.59
CA LYS A 92 3.15 23.23 -18.24
C LYS A 92 3.64 22.28 -17.15
N MET A 93 2.78 21.93 -16.22
CA MET A 93 3.07 21.03 -15.10
C MET A 93 2.17 19.81 -15.19
N LEU A 94 2.71 18.66 -14.84
CA LEU A 94 1.98 17.40 -14.74
C LEU A 94 2.02 16.88 -13.32
N THR A 95 0.92 16.36 -12.86
CA THR A 95 0.88 15.57 -11.63
C THR A 95 1.46 14.19 -11.92
N VAL A 96 2.59 13.88 -11.31
CA VAL A 96 3.25 12.57 -11.37
C VAL A 96 2.86 11.77 -10.15
N ARG A 97 2.57 10.49 -10.38
CA ARG A 97 2.24 9.54 -9.32
C ARG A 97 3.08 8.28 -9.46
N GLU A 98 3.88 8.00 -8.44
CA GLU A 98 4.68 6.79 -8.30
C GLU A 98 4.11 5.94 -7.17
N ALA A 99 4.04 4.62 -7.34
CA ALA A 99 3.46 3.75 -6.34
C ALA A 99 4.13 2.38 -6.29
N ALA A 100 4.25 1.85 -5.09
CA ALA A 100 4.56 0.45 -4.85
C ALA A 100 3.61 -0.12 -3.79
N GLY A 101 3.26 -1.39 -3.93
CA GLY A 101 2.37 -2.04 -2.98
C GLY A 101 2.50 -3.55 -2.99
N LYS A 102 2.02 -4.16 -1.92
CA LYS A 102 1.93 -5.60 -1.75
C LYS A 102 0.61 -5.95 -1.08
N GLY A 103 -0.12 -6.88 -1.71
CA GLY A 103 -1.35 -7.45 -1.19
C GLY A 103 -1.17 -8.91 -0.82
N PHE A 104 -1.86 -9.34 0.22
CA PHE A 104 -1.96 -10.73 0.67
C PHE A 104 -3.42 -11.08 0.80
N PHE A 105 -3.76 -12.30 0.39
CA PHE A 105 -5.13 -12.78 0.41
C PHE A 105 -5.18 -14.26 0.80
N ARG A 106 -6.14 -14.60 1.66
CA ARG A 106 -6.47 -15.97 1.99
C ARG A 106 -7.96 -16.18 1.90
N GLU A 107 -8.34 -17.32 1.36
CA GLU A 107 -9.73 -17.75 1.28
C GLU A 107 -9.85 -19.18 1.79
N TRP A 108 -10.83 -19.40 2.66
CA TRP A 108 -11.26 -20.70 3.12
C TRP A 108 -12.69 -20.90 2.64
N ALA A 109 -12.92 -21.85 1.75
CA ALA A 109 -14.23 -22.10 1.16
C ALA A 109 -14.77 -23.48 1.52
N LEU A 110 -16.05 -23.55 1.85
CA LEU A 110 -16.81 -24.78 1.90
C LEU A 110 -17.57 -24.92 0.60
N GLY A 111 -17.20 -25.87 -0.25
CA GLY A 111 -17.95 -26.19 -1.45
C GLY A 111 -19.12 -27.10 -1.11
N GLY A 112 -20.24 -26.98 -1.84
CA GLY A 112 -21.51 -27.72 -1.79
C GLY A 112 -21.65 -28.99 -0.95
N PRO A 113 -22.70 -29.78 -1.05
CA PRO A 113 -23.12 -30.73 0.00
C PRO A 113 -22.09 -31.81 0.38
N ASN A 114 -20.94 -31.89 -0.24
CA ASN A 114 -19.97 -32.99 -0.08
C ASN A 114 -18.53 -32.62 0.16
N GLY A 115 -18.15 -31.38 0.45
CA GLY A 115 -16.72 -31.14 0.63
C GLY A 115 -16.28 -29.77 1.11
N VAL A 116 -15.23 -29.79 1.92
CA VAL A 116 -14.39 -28.63 2.20
C VAL A 116 -13.48 -28.42 1.00
N TYR A 117 -13.67 -27.35 0.26
CA TYR A 117 -12.68 -26.90 -0.70
C TYR A 117 -11.83 -25.83 -0.02
N SER A 118 -10.59 -26.13 0.22
CA SER A 118 -9.60 -25.09 0.35
C SER A 118 -9.06 -24.80 -1.06
N ASN A 119 -9.14 -23.59 -1.53
CA ASN A 119 -8.32 -23.16 -2.66
C ASN A 119 -6.87 -23.16 -2.19
N GLY A 120 -6.22 -24.30 -2.25
CA GLY A 120 -4.78 -24.52 -2.08
C GLY A 120 -4.10 -24.01 -0.82
N ASP A 121 -4.75 -23.16 -0.05
CA ASP A 121 -4.17 -22.35 1.01
C ASP A 121 -5.02 -22.30 2.29
N ALA A 122 -5.67 -23.43 2.63
CA ALA A 122 -6.44 -23.56 3.89
C ALA A 122 -5.58 -23.46 5.16
N GLU A 123 -4.28 -23.34 5.00
CA GLU A 123 -3.37 -23.11 6.09
C GLU A 123 -3.28 -21.62 6.43
N ASN A 124 -3.13 -21.34 7.73
CA ASN A 124 -2.84 -19.99 8.20
C ASN A 124 -1.57 -19.47 7.52
N GLY A 125 -1.57 -18.22 7.10
CA GLY A 125 -0.44 -17.61 6.40
C GLY A 125 0.22 -16.52 7.23
N HIS A 126 1.52 -16.61 7.41
CA HIS A 126 2.36 -15.54 7.94
C HIS A 126 3.15 -14.91 6.79
N TYR A 127 3.08 -13.60 6.69
CA TYR A 127 3.71 -12.81 5.64
C TYR A 127 4.54 -11.71 6.26
N SER A 128 5.83 -11.70 5.97
CA SER A 128 6.74 -10.64 6.40
C SER A 128 7.66 -10.23 5.26
N GLY A 129 8.09 -8.99 5.26
CA GLY A 129 8.98 -8.46 4.24
C GLY A 129 8.87 -6.95 4.09
N GLN A 130 9.19 -6.47 2.89
CA GLN A 130 9.25 -5.05 2.60
C GLN A 130 8.55 -4.73 1.27
N VAL A 131 7.87 -3.59 1.26
CA VAL A 131 7.48 -2.88 0.04
C VAL A 131 8.45 -1.72 -0.15
N THR A 132 9.13 -1.66 -1.29
CA THR A 132 10.07 -0.57 -1.59
C THR A 132 9.60 0.17 -2.83
N LEU A 133 9.48 1.49 -2.71
CA LEU A 133 9.27 2.41 -3.82
C LEU A 133 10.55 3.23 -4.02
N THR A 134 11.18 3.08 -5.17
CA THR A 134 12.32 3.91 -5.57
C THR A 134 11.92 4.76 -6.75
N ALA A 135 12.07 6.07 -6.62
CA ALA A 135 11.69 7.03 -7.64
C ALA A 135 12.73 8.17 -7.74
N VAL A 136 12.84 8.76 -8.91
CA VAL A 136 13.57 10.02 -9.11
C VAL A 136 12.57 11.15 -8.99
N VAL A 137 12.75 12.00 -8.00
CA VAL A 137 11.80 13.07 -7.67
C VAL A 137 12.47 14.45 -7.77
N PRO A 138 11.71 15.52 -8.05
CA PRO A 138 12.24 16.87 -8.01
C PRO A 138 12.56 17.30 -6.58
N THR A 139 13.57 18.14 -6.43
CA THR A 139 13.95 18.76 -5.16
C THR A 139 13.31 20.11 -4.98
N ASN A 140 13.27 20.59 -3.74
CA ASN A 140 12.75 21.91 -3.38
C ASN A 140 11.26 22.13 -3.75
N VAL A 141 10.52 21.06 -4.01
CA VAL A 141 9.07 21.06 -4.20
C VAL A 141 8.39 20.20 -3.14
N ASN A 142 7.09 20.38 -2.99
CA ASN A 142 6.30 19.56 -2.08
C ASN A 142 5.95 18.22 -2.76
N ILE A 143 6.15 17.15 -2.04
CA ILE A 143 5.84 15.78 -2.46
C ILE A 143 4.86 15.22 -1.44
N GLN A 144 3.66 14.88 -1.87
CA GLN A 144 2.71 14.17 -1.02
C GLN A 144 3.11 12.70 -0.93
N VAL A 145 3.14 12.18 0.27
CA VAL A 145 3.41 10.78 0.59
C VAL A 145 2.16 10.18 1.22
N ASP A 146 1.55 9.22 0.54
CA ASP A 146 0.42 8.46 1.07
C ASP A 146 0.86 7.05 1.41
N LEU A 147 0.74 6.69 2.67
CA LEU A 147 0.96 5.34 3.18
C LEU A 147 -0.40 4.71 3.45
N ARG A 148 -0.63 3.52 2.90
CA ARG A 148 -1.90 2.82 3.03
C ARG A 148 -1.68 1.46 3.67
N PHE A 149 -2.46 1.23 4.70
CA PHE A 149 -2.54 -0.03 5.44
C PHE A 149 -3.99 -0.47 5.43
N TYR A 150 -4.28 -1.53 4.73
CA TYR A 150 -5.64 -2.03 4.59
C TYR A 150 -5.70 -3.49 5.04
N ASN A 151 -6.57 -3.78 5.98
CA ASN A 151 -6.83 -5.11 6.49
C ASN A 151 -8.32 -5.39 6.42
N GLY A 152 -8.70 -6.52 5.87
CA GLY A 152 -10.10 -6.89 5.76
C GLY A 152 -10.37 -8.34 6.10
N LEU A 153 -11.57 -8.58 6.58
CA LEU A 153 -12.12 -9.88 6.94
C LEU A 153 -13.54 -9.99 6.41
N THR A 154 -13.87 -11.09 5.76
CA THR A 154 -15.23 -11.38 5.27
C THR A 154 -15.62 -12.81 5.62
N CYS A 155 -16.83 -12.96 6.16
CA CYS A 155 -17.48 -14.23 6.35
C CYS A 155 -18.80 -14.23 5.57
N PHE A 156 -18.96 -15.15 4.65
CA PHE A 156 -20.13 -15.22 3.79
C PHE A 156 -20.94 -16.49 4.04
N HIS A 157 -22.21 -16.33 4.39
CA HIS A 157 -23.15 -17.41 4.72
C HIS A 157 -22.68 -18.38 5.83
N MET A 158 -21.98 -17.84 6.84
CA MET A 158 -21.46 -18.59 7.96
C MET A 158 -22.25 -18.29 9.24
N ALA A 159 -22.57 -19.32 10.02
CA ALA A 159 -23.17 -19.17 11.35
C ALA A 159 -22.12 -18.79 12.39
N ASP A 160 -20.94 -19.43 12.30
CA ASP A 160 -19.78 -19.14 13.10
C ASP A 160 -18.58 -18.93 12.18
N CYS A 161 -17.81 -17.90 12.47
CA CYS A 161 -16.65 -17.53 11.70
C CYS A 161 -15.61 -16.93 12.62
N HIS A 162 -14.46 -17.57 12.67
CA HIS A 162 -13.29 -17.05 13.37
C HIS A 162 -12.20 -16.73 12.37
N LEU A 163 -12.04 -15.44 12.06
CA LEU A 163 -10.95 -14.92 11.24
C LEU A 163 -10.08 -14.00 12.08
N VAL A 164 -8.79 -14.11 11.85
CA VAL A 164 -7.79 -13.19 12.42
C VAL A 164 -6.94 -12.64 11.30
N ASN A 165 -6.82 -11.34 11.29
CA ASN A 165 -5.82 -10.61 10.54
C ASN A 165 -4.96 -9.88 11.59
N ASP A 166 -3.86 -10.49 11.97
CA ASP A 166 -2.94 -9.95 12.95
C ASP A 166 -1.80 -9.24 12.22
N SER A 167 -1.85 -7.93 12.27
CA SER A 167 -0.81 -7.01 11.79
C SER A 167 -0.28 -6.16 12.94
N SER A 168 -0.28 -6.70 14.16
CA SER A 168 0.12 -5.99 15.37
C SER A 168 1.63 -5.77 15.49
N HIS A 169 2.40 -6.50 14.71
CA HIS A 169 3.85 -6.30 14.63
C HIS A 169 4.14 -5.08 13.76
N SER A 170 4.93 -4.19 14.30
CA SER A 170 5.16 -2.83 13.82
C SER A 170 5.48 -2.72 12.35
N ASP A 171 4.63 -2.02 11.60
CA ASP A 171 4.96 -1.56 10.26
C ASP A 171 5.90 -0.35 10.39
N TYR A 172 7.11 -0.42 9.88
CA TYR A 172 8.08 0.67 9.88
C TYR A 172 8.15 1.30 8.50
N VAL A 173 8.21 2.62 8.48
CA VAL A 173 8.41 3.37 7.24
C VAL A 173 9.78 4.01 7.26
N GLY A 174 10.61 3.61 6.30
CA GLY A 174 11.93 4.18 6.07
C GLY A 174 11.95 5.11 4.86
N LEU A 175 12.74 6.17 4.93
CA LEU A 175 13.09 7.02 3.79
C LEU A 175 14.61 7.08 3.67
N GLN A 176 15.12 6.69 2.52
CA GLN A 176 16.51 6.83 2.16
C GLN A 176 16.65 7.86 1.05
N LEU A 177 17.57 8.78 1.23
CA LEU A 177 17.97 9.79 0.25
C LEU A 177 19.41 9.53 -0.18
N GLU A 178 19.79 10.09 -1.32
CA GLU A 178 21.19 10.19 -1.73
C GLU A 178 21.96 11.13 -0.79
N ASP A 179 23.27 10.97 -0.74
CA ASP A 179 24.13 11.81 0.08
C ASP A 179 24.03 13.30 -0.31
N GLY A 180 23.97 14.17 0.67
CA GLY A 180 23.88 15.62 0.48
C GLY A 180 22.45 16.15 0.36
N PHE A 181 21.45 15.28 0.47
CA PHE A 181 20.03 15.68 0.54
C PHE A 181 19.48 15.53 1.94
N THR A 182 18.53 16.39 2.27
CA THR A 182 17.75 16.35 3.51
C THR A 182 16.27 16.46 3.17
N PHE A 183 15.40 16.17 4.14
CA PHE A 183 13.98 16.40 3.95
C PHE A 183 13.36 17.07 5.19
N ASP A 184 12.28 17.79 4.94
CA ASP A 184 11.37 18.32 5.95
C ASP A 184 10.02 17.66 5.76
N SER A 185 9.35 17.29 6.87
CA SER A 185 7.99 16.75 6.90
C SER A 185 7.04 17.81 7.46
N ALA A 186 5.94 18.07 6.76
CA ALA A 186 4.94 19.03 7.20
C ALA A 186 4.25 18.62 8.51
N HIS A 187 4.17 17.31 8.77
CA HIS A 187 3.58 16.76 9.99
C HIS A 187 4.62 16.37 11.05
N GLY A 188 5.91 16.62 10.77
CA GLY A 188 6.99 16.29 11.68
C GLY A 188 7.30 14.79 11.80
N TYR A 189 6.88 13.98 10.82
CA TYR A 189 7.22 12.56 10.80
C TYR A 189 8.71 12.36 10.61
N GLN A 190 9.26 11.47 11.43
CA GLN A 190 10.64 11.02 11.30
C GLN A 190 10.60 9.64 10.61
N TYR A 191 10.83 9.64 9.32
CA TYR A 191 11.03 8.39 8.60
C TYR A 191 12.36 7.78 9.05
N LEU A 192 12.30 6.55 9.54
CA LEU A 192 13.51 5.85 9.98
C LEU A 192 14.39 5.62 8.74
N GLY A 193 15.58 6.18 8.73
CA GLY A 193 16.61 5.75 7.78
C GLY A 193 16.85 4.25 8.00
N LYS A 194 17.34 3.54 6.98
CA LYS A 194 17.63 2.11 7.04
C LYS A 194 18.42 1.81 8.32
N VAL A 195 17.74 1.41 9.38
CA VAL A 195 18.39 0.93 10.60
C VAL A 195 19.05 -0.35 10.17
N ALA A 196 20.39 -0.39 10.15
CA ALA A 196 21.11 -1.63 10.05
C ALA A 196 20.52 -2.56 11.11
N ALA A 197 20.07 -3.76 10.68
CA ALA A 197 19.48 -4.73 11.59
C ALA A 197 20.34 -4.79 12.85
N VAL A 198 19.79 -4.35 13.96
CA VAL A 198 20.47 -4.55 15.26
C VAL A 198 20.49 -6.05 15.44
N PRO A 199 21.67 -6.69 15.54
CA PRO A 199 21.73 -8.11 15.79
C PRO A 199 20.89 -8.37 17.05
N GLU A 200 19.93 -9.29 16.96
CA GLU A 200 19.21 -9.74 18.14
C GLU A 200 20.23 -10.11 19.22
N PRO A 201 20.05 -9.68 20.46
CA PRO A 201 20.93 -10.07 21.52
C PRO A 201 20.94 -11.60 21.57
N SER A 202 22.08 -12.20 21.20
CA SER A 202 22.27 -13.63 21.26
C SER A 202 21.83 -14.08 22.66
N SER A 203 20.82 -14.94 22.72
CA SER A 203 20.33 -15.52 23.96
C SER A 203 21.51 -16.17 24.69
N LEU A 204 21.97 -15.54 25.77
CA LEU A 204 22.88 -16.13 26.72
C LEU A 204 22.11 -17.26 27.43
N THR A 205 22.37 -18.49 27.01
CA THR A 205 21.98 -19.66 27.77
C THR A 205 22.97 -19.76 28.94
N LEU A 206 22.46 -19.55 30.15
CA LEU A 206 23.13 -19.90 31.39
C LEU A 206 22.90 -21.39 31.70
#